data_3c6b5aff43732968ef4ed91644030dd4
#
_entry.id   3c6b5aff43732968ef4ed91644030dd4
#
_cell.length_a   1.000
_cell.length_b   1.000
_cell.length_c   1.000
_cell.angle_alpha   90.00
_cell.angle_beta   90.00
_cell.angle_gamma   90.00
#
_symmetry.space_group_name_H-M   'P 1'
#
loop_
_entity.id
_entity.type
_entity.pdbx_description
1 polymer ?
#
loop_
_entity_poly.entity_id
_entity_poly.type
_entity_poly.pdbx_seq_one_letter_code
_entity_poly.pdbx_strand_id
1 'polypeptide(L)'
;MSLPYRQIHLDFHTSECIEGIGSRFSRENFKAALQAGHVNSITLFSKCHHGWSYHPTKVNLPHPHLCCDLLDEQLAVCEELGVRTEIYISAGLSEQYAVRHPEHLRRDKNGYGGNFDTEAGYHRLCFGTAYLDQVAAEIEEMLTRYKGRFDGLFLDIIGMVPCWCPDCVQGMKERGLDPESDADAWKYARVIYDRYTDRVAEVVERVIPGLPIIHNDGGAIFQGRDIAFCNQGHFELESLPTGGWGYDHFPRAAAYARTLGRDFLGMTGKFHTTWGEFGGFKHPNALRYEAALANACGARCSVGDQLHPDGEFDLATYNLIGAAYAEVEAREPWLTGSALTADIGLLSAENFRRICPNALPDGNLNPDLGANRIMLEGHYLYDILDPEADFGKYRLLILPDTMEIPEGELRDKLNAYLAGGGKLLIGACHLRNSKQCRWLCGHV
;
A
#
# COMPACT_ATOMS: atom_id res chain seq x y z
N MET A 1 -10.97 -2.92 17.69
CA MET A 1 -9.73 -3.24 18.43
C MET A 1 -8.60 -2.39 17.87
N SER A 2 -7.60 -2.01 18.67
CA SER A 2 -6.41 -1.32 18.13
C SER A 2 -5.59 -2.28 17.27
N LEU A 3 -4.95 -1.76 16.22
CA LEU A 3 -4.09 -2.54 15.34
C LEU A 3 -2.89 -3.10 16.14
N PRO A 4 -2.58 -4.41 16.07
CA PRO A 4 -1.41 -4.98 16.73
C PRO A 4 -0.08 -4.46 16.15
N TYR A 5 1.03 -4.67 16.88
CA TYR A 5 2.33 -4.10 16.51
C TYR A 5 3.23 -5.01 15.68
N ARG A 6 2.95 -6.34 15.64
CA ARG A 6 3.88 -7.36 15.12
C ARG A 6 3.18 -8.25 14.11
N GLN A 7 3.03 -7.73 12.89
CA GLN A 7 2.37 -8.42 11.79
C GLN A 7 3.36 -9.19 10.92
N ILE A 8 2.92 -10.31 10.39
CA ILE A 8 3.55 -11.01 9.27
C ILE A 8 2.66 -10.84 8.04
N HIS A 9 3.25 -10.44 6.92
CA HIS A 9 2.63 -10.60 5.61
C HIS A 9 3.14 -11.92 5.02
N LEU A 10 2.31 -12.96 5.07
CA LEU A 10 2.70 -14.31 4.63
C LEU A 10 2.43 -14.47 3.15
N ASP A 11 3.40 -14.02 2.33
CA ASP A 11 3.32 -14.07 0.87
C ASP A 11 3.27 -15.52 0.36
N PHE A 12 2.33 -15.79 -0.56
CA PHE A 12 2.14 -17.14 -1.08
C PHE A 12 1.65 -17.13 -2.54
N HIS A 13 2.60 -17.07 -3.47
CA HIS A 13 2.34 -17.08 -4.91
C HIS A 13 2.90 -18.36 -5.52
N THR A 14 2.02 -19.29 -5.92
CA THR A 14 2.44 -20.57 -6.47
C THR A 14 1.89 -20.78 -7.88
N SER A 15 2.79 -21.20 -8.79
CA SER A 15 2.41 -21.60 -10.15
C SER A 15 1.70 -22.94 -10.13
N GLU A 16 0.80 -23.14 -11.08
CA GLU A 16 0.11 -24.42 -11.35
C GLU A 16 1.04 -25.60 -11.62
N CYS A 17 2.29 -25.31 -11.96
CA CYS A 17 3.31 -26.35 -12.19
C CYS A 17 3.93 -26.89 -10.89
N ILE A 18 3.63 -26.30 -9.75
CA ILE A 18 4.17 -26.75 -8.45
C ILE A 18 3.22 -27.74 -7.82
N GLU A 19 3.69 -28.96 -7.61
CA GLU A 19 2.92 -30.03 -6.98
C GLU A 19 2.94 -29.93 -5.44
N GLY A 20 1.96 -30.54 -4.78
CA GLY A 20 1.96 -30.74 -3.34
C GLY A 20 1.75 -29.47 -2.51
N ILE A 21 0.96 -28.54 -3.00
CA ILE A 21 0.64 -27.29 -2.28
C ILE A 21 -0.03 -27.59 -0.94
N GLY A 22 0.64 -27.19 0.15
CA GLY A 22 0.19 -27.42 1.52
C GLY A 22 0.35 -28.88 2.01
N SER A 23 1.07 -29.74 1.27
CA SER A 23 1.22 -31.18 1.59
C SER A 23 1.96 -31.46 2.91
N ARG A 24 2.78 -30.51 3.37
CA ARG A 24 3.54 -30.60 4.62
C ARG A 24 3.08 -29.56 5.66
N PHE A 25 1.96 -28.90 5.43
CA PHE A 25 1.41 -28.00 6.43
C PHE A 25 1.12 -28.77 7.73
N SER A 26 1.57 -28.21 8.85
CA SER A 26 1.31 -28.73 10.19
C SER A 26 0.89 -27.59 11.11
N ARG A 27 -0.24 -27.76 11.80
CA ARG A 27 -0.71 -26.77 12.79
C ARG A 27 0.32 -26.55 13.90
N GLU A 28 1.02 -27.60 14.33
CA GLU A 28 2.06 -27.53 15.37
C GLU A 28 3.27 -26.75 14.89
N ASN A 29 3.71 -26.95 13.65
CA ASN A 29 4.83 -26.21 13.04
C ASN A 29 4.45 -24.72 12.85
N PHE A 30 3.25 -24.43 12.32
CA PHE A 30 2.77 -23.07 12.16
C PHE A 30 2.64 -22.35 13.51
N LYS A 31 2.06 -22.99 14.52
CA LYS A 31 1.95 -22.46 15.88
C LYS A 31 3.33 -22.16 16.49
N ALA A 32 4.28 -23.10 16.35
CA ALA A 32 5.64 -22.89 16.82
C ALA A 32 6.34 -21.70 16.11
N ALA A 33 6.12 -21.53 14.81
CA ALA A 33 6.63 -20.41 14.04
C ALA A 33 6.06 -19.06 14.55
N LEU A 34 4.75 -18.93 14.68
CA LEU A 34 4.11 -17.71 15.18
C LEU A 34 4.59 -17.34 16.60
N GLN A 35 4.75 -18.34 17.47
CA GLN A 35 5.26 -18.13 18.82
C GLN A 35 6.72 -17.71 18.82
N ALA A 36 7.59 -18.39 18.06
CA ALA A 36 9.00 -18.04 17.92
C ALA A 36 9.18 -16.63 17.32
N GLY A 37 8.30 -16.24 16.39
CA GLY A 37 8.27 -14.93 15.77
C GLY A 37 7.67 -13.81 16.62
N HIS A 38 7.13 -14.08 17.80
CA HIS A 38 6.37 -13.12 18.63
C HIS A 38 5.21 -12.46 17.85
N VAL A 39 4.57 -13.19 16.95
CA VAL A 39 3.55 -12.68 16.03
C VAL A 39 2.22 -12.47 16.73
N ASN A 40 1.58 -11.32 16.52
CA ASN A 40 0.23 -11.04 17.03
C ASN A 40 -0.75 -10.56 15.95
N SER A 41 -0.30 -10.47 14.70
CA SER A 41 -1.12 -10.22 13.52
C SER A 41 -0.53 -10.92 12.29
N ILE A 42 -1.36 -11.35 11.35
CA ILE A 42 -0.90 -12.01 10.13
C ILE A 42 -1.85 -11.76 8.96
N THR A 43 -1.30 -11.63 7.75
CA THR A 43 -2.04 -11.63 6.48
C THR A 43 -1.89 -13.00 5.82
N LEU A 44 -3.01 -13.68 5.55
CA LEU A 44 -3.08 -15.02 4.97
C LEU A 44 -3.71 -14.98 3.58
N PHE A 45 -3.26 -15.82 2.67
CA PHE A 45 -3.64 -15.78 1.26
C PHE A 45 -4.87 -16.65 0.96
N SER A 46 -5.92 -16.02 0.43
CA SER A 46 -7.05 -16.69 -0.22
C SER A 46 -6.76 -16.94 -1.70
N LYS A 47 -6.26 -15.92 -2.44
CA LYS A 47 -5.94 -16.00 -3.87
C LYS A 47 -4.64 -15.26 -4.19
N CYS A 48 -3.75 -15.89 -4.96
CA CYS A 48 -2.46 -15.36 -5.38
C CYS A 48 -2.49 -14.63 -6.73
N HIS A 49 -1.36 -14.08 -7.18
CA HIS A 49 -1.21 -13.43 -8.49
C HIS A 49 -1.40 -14.37 -9.68
N HIS A 50 -1.03 -15.66 -9.55
CA HIS A 50 -1.37 -16.66 -10.56
C HIS A 50 -2.88 -16.86 -10.72
N GLY A 51 -3.68 -16.40 -9.74
CA GLY A 51 -5.14 -16.47 -9.77
C GLY A 51 -5.73 -17.71 -9.11
N TRP A 52 -4.91 -18.57 -8.53
CA TRP A 52 -5.35 -19.80 -7.84
C TRP A 52 -5.80 -19.49 -6.41
N SER A 53 -6.89 -20.16 -5.98
CA SER A 53 -7.36 -20.12 -4.60
C SER A 53 -6.74 -21.24 -3.77
N TYR A 54 -6.41 -20.97 -2.52
CA TYR A 54 -5.84 -21.94 -1.56
C TYR A 54 -6.89 -22.55 -0.62
N HIS A 55 -8.14 -22.58 -1.09
CA HIS A 55 -9.31 -23.14 -0.45
C HIS A 55 -10.30 -23.64 -1.50
N PRO A 56 -11.27 -24.51 -1.13
CA PRO A 56 -12.36 -24.90 -2.03
C PRO A 56 -13.19 -23.67 -2.43
N THR A 57 -13.45 -23.53 -3.73
CA THR A 57 -14.22 -22.42 -4.31
C THR A 57 -15.17 -22.91 -5.41
N LYS A 58 -16.28 -22.18 -5.62
CA LYS A 58 -17.22 -22.39 -6.72
C LYS A 58 -17.19 -21.24 -7.73
N VAL A 59 -16.58 -20.13 -7.34
CA VAL A 59 -16.53 -18.89 -8.12
C VAL A 59 -15.23 -18.78 -8.89
N ASN A 60 -14.12 -19.19 -8.27
CA ASN A 60 -12.79 -19.22 -8.87
C ASN A 60 -12.33 -20.67 -9.10
N LEU A 61 -11.04 -20.88 -9.34
CA LEU A 61 -10.40 -22.18 -9.44
C LEU A 61 -9.47 -22.39 -8.24
N PRO A 62 -9.58 -23.52 -7.52
CA PRO A 62 -8.58 -23.88 -6.53
C PRO A 62 -7.27 -24.23 -7.23
N HIS A 63 -6.14 -24.08 -6.54
CA HIS A 63 -4.85 -24.50 -7.08
C HIS A 63 -4.91 -26.00 -7.46
N PRO A 64 -4.47 -26.40 -8.68
CA PRO A 64 -4.68 -27.77 -9.18
C PRO A 64 -4.01 -28.84 -8.30
N HIS A 65 -2.99 -28.48 -7.56
CA HIS A 65 -2.25 -29.36 -6.67
C HIS A 65 -2.46 -29.04 -5.18
N LEU A 66 -3.56 -28.39 -4.83
CA LEU A 66 -3.90 -28.08 -3.44
C LEU A 66 -4.24 -29.36 -2.67
N CYS A 67 -3.53 -29.64 -1.58
CA CYS A 67 -3.68 -30.86 -0.80
C CYS A 67 -4.73 -30.76 0.33
N CYS A 68 -5.04 -29.54 0.78
CA CYS A 68 -5.98 -29.28 1.87
C CYS A 68 -6.63 -27.90 1.71
N ASP A 69 -7.64 -27.57 2.52
CA ASP A 69 -8.11 -26.20 2.69
C ASP A 69 -7.08 -25.46 3.55
N LEU A 70 -6.02 -24.94 2.89
CA LEU A 70 -4.87 -24.34 3.59
C LEU A 70 -5.27 -23.11 4.40
N LEU A 71 -6.17 -22.30 3.86
CA LEU A 71 -6.65 -21.11 4.54
C LEU A 71 -7.44 -21.46 5.82
N ASP A 72 -8.30 -22.49 5.76
CA ASP A 72 -9.05 -22.98 6.92
C ASP A 72 -8.12 -23.46 8.05
N GLU A 73 -7.11 -24.25 7.67
CA GLU A 73 -6.10 -24.79 8.59
C GLU A 73 -5.29 -23.68 9.27
N GLN A 74 -4.88 -22.65 8.52
CA GLN A 74 -4.16 -21.49 9.05
C GLN A 74 -5.03 -20.63 9.97
N LEU A 75 -6.28 -20.38 9.58
CA LEU A 75 -7.24 -19.64 10.40
C LEU A 75 -7.49 -20.32 11.75
N ALA A 76 -7.60 -21.66 11.77
CA ALA A 76 -7.81 -22.41 13.01
C ALA A 76 -6.67 -22.20 14.03
N VAL A 77 -5.42 -22.13 13.57
CA VAL A 77 -4.27 -21.86 14.44
C VAL A 77 -4.28 -20.41 14.93
N CYS A 78 -4.61 -19.45 14.05
CA CYS A 78 -4.68 -18.03 14.43
C CYS A 78 -5.78 -17.80 15.48
N GLU A 79 -6.94 -18.44 15.33
CA GLU A 79 -8.03 -18.41 16.33
C GLU A 79 -7.57 -18.98 17.68
N GLU A 80 -6.87 -20.12 17.69
CA GLU A 80 -6.36 -20.74 18.92
C GLU A 80 -5.37 -19.83 19.64
N LEU A 81 -4.53 -19.12 18.92
CA LEU A 81 -3.49 -18.24 19.47
C LEU A 81 -3.98 -16.80 19.75
N GLY A 82 -5.17 -16.43 19.28
CA GLY A 82 -5.67 -15.05 19.35
C GLY A 82 -4.86 -14.09 18.47
N VAL A 83 -4.29 -14.58 17.36
CA VAL A 83 -3.56 -13.78 16.38
C VAL A 83 -4.57 -13.11 15.44
N ARG A 84 -4.53 -11.77 15.34
CA ARG A 84 -5.37 -11.00 14.42
C ARG A 84 -5.05 -11.39 12.98
N THR A 85 -6.07 -11.61 12.18
CA THR A 85 -5.88 -12.16 10.83
C THR A 85 -6.54 -11.26 9.78
N GLU A 86 -5.81 -11.00 8.70
CA GLU A 86 -6.34 -10.41 7.47
C GLU A 86 -6.26 -11.42 6.34
N ILE A 87 -7.26 -11.41 5.46
CA ILE A 87 -7.26 -12.28 4.29
C ILE A 87 -6.85 -11.48 3.05
N TYR A 88 -5.80 -11.94 2.40
CA TYR A 88 -5.26 -11.39 1.16
C TYR A 88 -5.98 -11.95 -0.06
N ILE A 89 -6.31 -11.06 -0.99
CA ILE A 89 -6.76 -11.39 -2.34
C ILE A 89 -5.98 -10.54 -3.34
N SER A 90 -5.32 -11.18 -4.29
CA SER A 90 -4.80 -10.51 -5.48
C SER A 90 -5.96 -10.05 -6.34
N ALA A 91 -6.35 -8.77 -6.19
CA ALA A 91 -7.50 -8.23 -6.90
C ALA A 91 -7.14 -7.73 -8.30
N GLY A 92 -5.99 -7.07 -8.47
CA GLY A 92 -5.57 -6.51 -9.77
C GLY A 92 -4.90 -7.52 -10.72
N LEU A 93 -4.54 -8.72 -10.21
CA LEU A 93 -3.89 -9.79 -10.96
C LEU A 93 -4.63 -11.12 -10.77
N SER A 94 -4.74 -11.88 -11.83
CA SER A 94 -5.23 -13.25 -11.86
C SER A 94 -4.80 -13.87 -13.18
N GLU A 95 -3.57 -14.41 -13.23
CA GLU A 95 -2.98 -14.83 -14.50
C GLU A 95 -3.80 -15.90 -15.21
N GLN A 96 -4.26 -16.93 -14.46
CA GLN A 96 -5.14 -17.97 -15.03
C GLN A 96 -6.47 -17.41 -15.60
N TYR A 97 -6.97 -16.28 -15.04
CA TYR A 97 -8.15 -15.59 -15.60
C TYR A 97 -7.76 -14.76 -16.82
N ALA A 98 -6.65 -14.03 -16.75
CA ALA A 98 -6.15 -13.19 -17.84
C ALA A 98 -5.91 -13.98 -19.15
N VAL A 99 -5.33 -15.19 -19.03
CA VAL A 99 -5.12 -16.10 -20.18
C VAL A 99 -6.46 -16.52 -20.81
N ARG A 100 -7.50 -16.75 -20.02
CA ARG A 100 -8.83 -17.13 -20.51
C ARG A 100 -9.66 -15.95 -21.03
N HIS A 101 -9.37 -14.75 -20.55
CA HIS A 101 -10.12 -13.52 -20.80
C HIS A 101 -9.19 -12.36 -21.19
N PRO A 102 -8.41 -12.48 -22.27
CA PRO A 102 -7.47 -11.44 -22.69
C PRO A 102 -8.15 -10.12 -23.10
N GLU A 103 -9.46 -10.14 -23.35
CA GLU A 103 -10.28 -8.96 -23.58
C GLU A 103 -10.42 -8.08 -22.32
N HIS A 104 -10.25 -8.64 -21.11
CA HIS A 104 -10.34 -7.92 -19.85
C HIS A 104 -8.99 -7.35 -19.35
N LEU A 105 -7.91 -7.50 -20.14
CA LEU A 105 -6.62 -6.92 -19.79
C LEU A 105 -6.67 -5.39 -19.76
N ARG A 106 -5.95 -4.81 -18.81
CA ARG A 106 -5.62 -3.39 -18.87
C ARG A 106 -4.70 -3.14 -20.06
N ARG A 107 -4.98 -2.10 -20.84
CA ARG A 107 -4.21 -1.75 -22.02
C ARG A 107 -3.62 -0.35 -21.91
N ASP A 108 -2.41 -0.17 -22.45
CA ASP A 108 -1.81 1.15 -22.63
C ASP A 108 -2.51 1.92 -23.77
N LYS A 109 -2.05 3.14 -24.02
CA LYS A 109 -2.60 4.02 -25.07
C LYS A 109 -2.45 3.46 -26.49
N ASN A 110 -1.48 2.57 -26.72
CA ASN A 110 -1.28 1.90 -28.00
C ASN A 110 -2.11 0.61 -28.13
N GLY A 111 -2.92 0.29 -27.11
CA GLY A 111 -3.74 -0.91 -27.07
C GLY A 111 -2.99 -2.15 -26.59
N TYR A 112 -1.75 -2.01 -26.10
CA TYR A 112 -0.95 -3.11 -25.64
C TYR A 112 -1.32 -3.51 -24.20
N GLY A 113 -1.57 -4.80 -23.97
CA GLY A 113 -1.95 -5.35 -22.65
C GLY A 113 -1.01 -6.44 -22.13
N GLY A 114 0.11 -6.67 -22.83
CA GLY A 114 1.06 -7.75 -22.52
C GLY A 114 1.02 -8.88 -23.55
N ASN A 115 2.00 -9.77 -23.53
CA ASN A 115 2.14 -10.92 -24.41
C ASN A 115 2.49 -12.16 -23.58
N PHE A 116 1.54 -13.08 -23.44
CA PHE A 116 1.64 -14.31 -22.65
C PHE A 116 2.77 -15.26 -23.09
N ASP A 117 3.19 -15.20 -24.36
CA ASP A 117 4.19 -16.11 -24.92
C ASP A 117 5.62 -15.60 -24.77
N THR A 118 5.82 -14.29 -24.65
CA THR A 118 7.14 -13.66 -24.74
C THR A 118 7.51 -12.79 -23.54
N GLU A 119 6.57 -12.49 -22.66
CA GLU A 119 6.79 -11.67 -21.47
C GLU A 119 6.62 -12.50 -20.20
N ALA A 120 7.65 -12.45 -19.36
CA ALA A 120 7.57 -13.02 -18.02
C ALA A 120 6.82 -12.05 -17.07
N GLY A 121 6.03 -12.61 -16.18
CA GLY A 121 5.32 -11.84 -15.15
C GLY A 121 3.81 -12.02 -15.20
N TYR A 122 3.09 -11.10 -14.54
CA TYR A 122 1.64 -11.15 -14.44
C TYR A 122 0.99 -10.04 -15.25
N HIS A 123 -0.14 -10.34 -15.89
CA HIS A 123 -0.90 -9.41 -16.70
C HIS A 123 -1.98 -8.70 -15.88
N ARG A 124 -1.97 -7.37 -15.88
CA ARG A 124 -2.94 -6.57 -15.10
C ARG A 124 -4.32 -6.61 -15.75
N LEU A 125 -5.34 -6.81 -14.93
CA LEU A 125 -6.74 -6.82 -15.35
C LEU A 125 -7.41 -5.45 -15.11
N CYS A 126 -8.43 -5.16 -15.90
CA CYS A 126 -9.12 -3.87 -15.85
C CYS A 126 -10.46 -3.97 -15.11
N PHE A 127 -10.61 -3.21 -14.04
CA PHE A 127 -11.88 -3.12 -13.29
C PHE A 127 -13.01 -2.38 -14.05
N GLY A 128 -12.71 -1.82 -15.21
CA GLY A 128 -13.73 -1.28 -16.14
C GLY A 128 -14.51 -2.34 -16.91
N THR A 129 -14.05 -3.59 -16.87
CA THR A 129 -14.61 -4.75 -17.58
C THR A 129 -15.44 -5.65 -16.64
N ALA A 130 -15.98 -6.75 -17.15
CA ALA A 130 -16.68 -7.77 -16.36
C ALA A 130 -15.77 -8.46 -15.32
N TYR A 131 -14.46 -8.27 -15.36
CA TYR A 131 -13.55 -8.77 -14.33
C TYR A 131 -13.87 -8.23 -12.92
N LEU A 132 -14.42 -7.02 -12.82
CA LEU A 132 -14.85 -6.48 -11.52
C LEU A 132 -15.93 -7.34 -10.85
N ASP A 133 -16.87 -7.88 -11.63
CA ASP A 133 -17.92 -8.75 -11.09
C ASP A 133 -17.33 -10.10 -10.63
N GLN A 134 -16.32 -10.61 -11.34
CA GLN A 134 -15.57 -11.81 -10.92
C GLN A 134 -14.87 -11.59 -9.56
N VAL A 135 -14.11 -10.50 -9.41
CA VAL A 135 -13.44 -10.17 -8.14
C VAL A 135 -14.44 -9.97 -7.01
N ALA A 136 -15.54 -9.27 -7.28
CA ALA A 136 -16.60 -9.05 -6.29
C ALA A 136 -17.23 -10.38 -5.82
N ALA A 137 -17.46 -11.33 -6.73
CA ALA A 137 -17.99 -12.65 -6.40
C ALA A 137 -16.98 -13.50 -5.61
N GLU A 138 -15.69 -13.45 -5.94
CA GLU A 138 -14.61 -14.11 -5.18
C GLU A 138 -14.53 -13.58 -3.75
N ILE A 139 -14.59 -12.26 -3.58
CA ILE A 139 -14.63 -11.63 -2.26
C ILE A 139 -15.86 -12.09 -1.48
N GLU A 140 -17.06 -12.07 -2.09
CA GLU A 140 -18.30 -12.48 -1.43
C GLU A 140 -18.27 -13.95 -0.97
N GLU A 141 -17.76 -14.86 -1.81
CA GLU A 141 -17.63 -16.28 -1.47
C GLU A 141 -16.68 -16.47 -0.29
N MET A 142 -15.50 -15.85 -0.33
CA MET A 142 -14.50 -15.94 0.75
C MET A 142 -15.05 -15.37 2.07
N LEU A 143 -15.64 -14.16 2.03
CA LEU A 143 -16.26 -13.54 3.21
C LEU A 143 -17.36 -14.41 3.81
N THR A 144 -18.19 -15.01 2.97
CA THR A 144 -19.29 -15.89 3.42
C THR A 144 -18.76 -17.17 4.04
N ARG A 145 -17.73 -17.77 3.42
CA ARG A 145 -17.16 -19.05 3.86
C ARG A 145 -16.47 -18.96 5.22
N TYR A 146 -15.69 -17.89 5.44
CA TYR A 146 -14.87 -17.72 6.64
C TYR A 146 -15.40 -16.66 7.61
N LYS A 147 -16.67 -16.29 7.49
CA LYS A 147 -17.31 -15.26 8.30
C LYS A 147 -17.05 -15.45 9.80
N GLY A 148 -16.53 -14.40 10.45
CA GLY A 148 -16.26 -14.39 11.89
C GLY A 148 -14.92 -15.00 12.30
N ARG A 149 -14.07 -15.38 11.35
CA ARG A 149 -12.77 -16.03 11.59
C ARG A 149 -11.56 -15.15 11.25
N PHE A 150 -11.78 -13.93 10.81
CA PHE A 150 -10.72 -12.98 10.44
C PHE A 150 -11.18 -11.55 10.71
N ASP A 151 -10.25 -10.60 10.70
CA ASP A 151 -10.43 -9.23 11.20
C ASP A 151 -10.29 -8.15 10.11
N GLY A 152 -9.91 -8.51 8.90
CA GLY A 152 -9.73 -7.57 7.79
C GLY A 152 -9.55 -8.23 6.44
N LEU A 153 -9.71 -7.42 5.39
CA LEU A 153 -9.53 -7.82 4.00
C LEU A 153 -8.40 -7.00 3.38
N PHE A 154 -7.39 -7.67 2.85
CA PHE A 154 -6.26 -7.06 2.14
C PHE A 154 -6.38 -7.31 0.64
N LEU A 155 -6.57 -6.25 -0.14
CA LEU A 155 -6.73 -6.29 -1.59
C LEU A 155 -5.49 -5.72 -2.26
N ASP A 156 -4.83 -6.54 -3.06
CA ASP A 156 -3.54 -6.20 -3.64
C ASP A 156 -3.62 -5.84 -5.12
N ILE A 157 -2.61 -5.06 -5.56
CA ILE A 157 -2.45 -4.55 -6.92
C ILE A 157 -3.61 -3.62 -7.31
N ILE A 158 -3.92 -2.71 -6.42
CA ILE A 158 -4.97 -1.71 -6.61
C ILE A 158 -4.33 -0.34 -6.78
N GLY A 159 -4.57 0.27 -7.94
CA GLY A 159 -4.09 1.62 -8.22
C GLY A 159 -4.99 2.34 -9.20
N MET A 160 -5.06 3.66 -9.05
CA MET A 160 -5.74 4.54 -10.01
C MET A 160 -4.82 4.78 -11.20
N VAL A 161 -5.02 4.04 -12.30
CA VAL A 161 -4.17 4.09 -13.50
C VAL A 161 -5.04 4.11 -14.75
N PRO A 162 -4.75 4.97 -15.75
CA PRO A 162 -5.45 4.98 -17.02
C PRO A 162 -5.42 3.63 -17.73
N CYS A 163 -6.51 3.34 -18.47
CA CYS A 163 -6.64 2.14 -19.27
C CYS A 163 -7.33 2.46 -20.60
N TRP A 164 -6.82 1.89 -21.69
CA TRP A 164 -7.35 2.02 -23.02
C TRP A 164 -7.90 0.70 -23.59
N CYS A 165 -8.37 -0.21 -22.74
CA CYS A 165 -9.13 -1.36 -23.20
C CYS A 165 -10.45 -0.88 -23.88
N PRO A 166 -11.10 -1.70 -24.73
CA PRO A 166 -12.29 -1.30 -25.46
C PRO A 166 -13.40 -0.72 -24.56
N ASP A 167 -13.65 -1.34 -23.40
CA ASP A 167 -14.67 -0.87 -22.46
C ASP A 167 -14.33 0.50 -21.88
N CYS A 168 -13.06 0.75 -21.55
CA CYS A 168 -12.63 2.06 -21.04
C CYS A 168 -12.70 3.14 -22.11
N VAL A 169 -12.28 2.85 -23.33
CA VAL A 169 -12.39 3.79 -24.48
C VAL A 169 -13.86 4.14 -24.75
N GLN A 170 -14.72 3.15 -24.75
CA GLN A 170 -16.17 3.36 -24.92
C GLN A 170 -16.74 4.21 -23.78
N GLY A 171 -16.42 3.87 -22.53
CA GLY A 171 -16.89 4.58 -21.36
C GLY A 171 -16.38 6.03 -21.25
N MET A 172 -15.17 6.33 -21.75
CA MET A 172 -14.68 7.71 -21.91
C MET A 172 -15.56 8.48 -22.90
N LYS A 173 -15.80 7.93 -24.11
CA LYS A 173 -16.63 8.56 -25.15
C LYS A 173 -18.06 8.83 -24.68
N GLU A 174 -18.67 7.90 -23.97
CA GLU A 174 -20.02 8.05 -23.40
C GLU A 174 -20.14 9.20 -22.40
N ARG A 175 -19.01 9.57 -21.76
CA ARG A 175 -18.92 10.70 -20.82
C ARG A 175 -18.42 11.99 -21.46
N GLY A 176 -18.23 12.00 -22.77
CA GLY A 176 -17.70 13.17 -23.50
C GLY A 176 -16.22 13.44 -23.21
N LEU A 177 -15.48 12.42 -22.74
CA LEU A 177 -14.04 12.47 -22.54
C LEU A 177 -13.32 12.02 -23.82
N ASP A 178 -12.19 12.65 -24.11
CA ASP A 178 -11.35 12.31 -25.27
C ASP A 178 -10.33 11.22 -24.90
N PRO A 179 -10.40 10.00 -25.48
CA PRO A 179 -9.42 8.95 -25.22
C PRO A 179 -7.98 9.30 -25.64
N GLU A 180 -7.78 10.28 -26.54
CA GLU A 180 -6.47 10.76 -26.93
C GLU A 180 -5.86 11.74 -25.91
N SER A 181 -6.69 12.31 -25.04
CA SER A 181 -6.28 13.20 -23.96
C SER A 181 -5.84 12.44 -22.72
N ASP A 182 -4.57 12.51 -22.35
CA ASP A 182 -4.07 11.90 -21.11
C ASP A 182 -4.78 12.45 -19.86
N ALA A 183 -5.13 13.74 -19.86
CA ALA A 183 -5.88 14.35 -18.77
C ALA A 183 -7.28 13.75 -18.61
N ASP A 184 -7.97 13.46 -19.70
CA ASP A 184 -9.29 12.83 -19.68
C ASP A 184 -9.19 11.33 -19.34
N ALA A 185 -8.13 10.66 -19.79
CA ALA A 185 -7.85 9.28 -19.38
C ALA A 185 -7.62 9.16 -17.87
N TRP A 186 -6.93 10.11 -17.23
CA TRP A 186 -6.80 10.16 -15.77
C TRP A 186 -8.12 10.46 -15.05
N LYS A 187 -8.98 11.34 -15.62
CA LYS A 187 -10.33 11.54 -15.07
C LYS A 187 -11.15 10.25 -15.10
N TYR A 188 -11.03 9.51 -16.21
CA TYR A 188 -11.74 8.23 -16.34
C TYR A 188 -11.15 7.13 -15.44
N ALA A 189 -9.84 7.11 -15.26
CA ALA A 189 -9.19 6.20 -14.30
C ALA A 189 -9.76 6.38 -12.88
N ARG A 190 -10.08 7.63 -12.48
CA ARG A 190 -10.77 7.92 -11.22
C ARG A 190 -12.18 7.29 -11.19
N VAL A 191 -12.94 7.39 -12.25
CA VAL A 191 -14.28 6.78 -12.35
C VAL A 191 -14.21 5.25 -12.17
N ILE A 192 -13.21 4.60 -12.78
CA ILE A 192 -13.01 3.15 -12.63
C ILE A 192 -12.55 2.78 -11.23
N TYR A 193 -11.67 3.58 -10.63
CA TYR A 193 -11.20 3.37 -9.26
C TYR A 193 -12.36 3.49 -8.25
N ASP A 194 -13.18 4.52 -8.36
CA ASP A 194 -14.36 4.72 -7.51
C ASP A 194 -15.38 3.57 -7.69
N ARG A 195 -15.65 3.16 -8.94
CA ARG A 195 -16.51 2.00 -9.23
C ARG A 195 -16.02 0.73 -8.54
N TYR A 196 -14.71 0.50 -8.56
CA TYR A 196 -14.10 -0.66 -7.90
C TYR A 196 -14.26 -0.57 -6.38
N THR A 197 -13.88 0.54 -5.77
CA THR A 197 -13.94 0.71 -4.32
C THR A 197 -15.37 0.66 -3.78
N ASP A 198 -16.32 1.28 -4.49
CA ASP A 198 -17.75 1.23 -4.16
C ASP A 198 -18.29 -0.20 -4.23
N ARG A 199 -17.94 -0.95 -5.31
CA ARG A 199 -18.39 -2.33 -5.48
C ARG A 199 -17.86 -3.26 -4.41
N VAL A 200 -16.59 -3.11 -4.03
CA VAL A 200 -15.97 -3.88 -2.95
C VAL A 200 -16.62 -3.53 -1.61
N ALA A 201 -16.78 -2.24 -1.31
CA ALA A 201 -17.40 -1.78 -0.08
C ALA A 201 -18.85 -2.29 0.05
N GLU A 202 -19.64 -2.27 -1.05
CA GLU A 202 -21.00 -2.82 -1.09
C GLU A 202 -21.05 -4.31 -0.71
N VAL A 203 -20.13 -5.11 -1.29
CA VAL A 203 -20.06 -6.54 -1.01
C VAL A 203 -19.67 -6.80 0.44
N VAL A 204 -18.64 -6.11 0.92
CA VAL A 204 -18.15 -6.28 2.30
C VAL A 204 -19.21 -5.86 3.30
N GLU A 205 -19.84 -4.70 3.12
CA GLU A 205 -20.87 -4.20 4.04
C GLU A 205 -22.10 -5.12 4.07
N ARG A 206 -22.45 -5.74 2.94
CA ARG A 206 -23.57 -6.70 2.86
C ARG A 206 -23.27 -7.99 3.63
N VAL A 207 -22.04 -8.51 3.58
CA VAL A 207 -21.67 -9.81 4.17
C VAL A 207 -21.19 -9.67 5.62
N ILE A 208 -20.27 -8.74 5.85
CA ILE A 208 -19.65 -8.47 7.16
C ILE A 208 -19.58 -6.95 7.38
N PRO A 209 -20.65 -6.32 7.87
CA PRO A 209 -20.69 -4.88 8.11
C PRO A 209 -19.52 -4.40 8.98
N GLY A 210 -18.85 -3.34 8.53
CA GLY A 210 -17.74 -2.72 9.26
C GLY A 210 -16.41 -3.47 9.23
N LEU A 211 -16.26 -4.51 8.40
CA LEU A 211 -14.97 -5.18 8.24
C LEU A 211 -13.95 -4.22 7.62
N PRO A 212 -12.75 -4.05 8.21
CA PRO A 212 -11.68 -3.25 7.63
C PRO A 212 -11.25 -3.75 6.25
N ILE A 213 -11.10 -2.82 5.30
CA ILE A 213 -10.60 -3.10 3.94
C ILE A 213 -9.31 -2.32 3.75
N ILE A 214 -8.26 -3.00 3.32
CA ILE A 214 -6.97 -2.44 2.96
C ILE A 214 -6.78 -2.61 1.46
N HIS A 215 -6.43 -1.52 0.75
CA HIS A 215 -6.07 -1.54 -0.65
C HIS A 215 -4.57 -1.25 -0.77
N ASN A 216 -3.80 -2.20 -1.32
CA ASN A 216 -2.37 -2.04 -1.54
C ASN A 216 -2.10 -1.62 -2.99
N ASP A 217 -1.45 -0.47 -3.15
CA ASP A 217 -0.94 0.06 -4.42
C ASP A 217 0.60 -0.05 -4.53
N GLY A 218 1.22 -0.83 -3.65
CA GLY A 218 2.65 -1.13 -3.68
C GLY A 218 3.54 0.02 -3.23
N GLY A 219 3.18 0.76 -2.17
CA GLY A 219 4.09 1.76 -1.66
C GLY A 219 3.47 2.90 -0.86
N ALA A 220 3.84 4.13 -1.21
CA ALA A 220 3.44 5.32 -0.50
C ALA A 220 2.07 5.85 -0.97
N ILE A 221 1.26 6.34 -0.04
CA ILE A 221 -0.12 6.80 -0.26
C ILE A 221 -0.21 8.27 -0.71
N PHE A 222 0.62 8.68 -1.68
CA PHE A 222 0.72 10.10 -2.11
C PHE A 222 -0.27 10.51 -3.21
N GLN A 223 -1.32 9.74 -3.48
CA GLN A 223 -2.29 10.08 -4.55
C GLN A 223 -3.36 11.09 -4.12
N GLY A 224 -3.35 11.52 -2.89
CA GLY A 224 -4.31 12.42 -2.29
C GLY A 224 -5.10 11.77 -1.17
N ARG A 225 -5.65 12.58 -0.28
CA ARG A 225 -6.33 12.14 0.94
C ARG A 225 -7.59 11.32 0.65
N ASP A 226 -8.33 11.68 -0.38
CA ASP A 226 -9.54 10.99 -0.81
C ASP A 226 -9.25 9.57 -1.33
N ILE A 227 -8.13 9.36 -2.03
CA ILE A 227 -7.68 8.03 -2.44
C ILE A 227 -7.22 7.21 -1.23
N ALA A 228 -6.43 7.82 -0.33
CA ALA A 228 -6.01 7.15 0.90
C ALA A 228 -7.20 6.69 1.75
N PHE A 229 -8.27 7.48 1.81
CA PHE A 229 -9.45 7.17 2.62
C PHE A 229 -10.43 6.15 1.99
N CYS A 230 -10.20 5.70 0.78
CA CYS A 230 -10.85 4.48 0.27
C CYS A 230 -10.46 3.24 1.10
N ASN A 231 -9.31 3.25 1.75
CA ASN A 231 -8.99 2.32 2.81
C ASN A 231 -9.88 2.57 4.03
N GLN A 232 -10.68 1.59 4.39
CA GLN A 232 -11.59 1.69 5.54
C GLN A 232 -10.95 1.17 6.85
N GLY A 233 -9.76 0.55 6.74
CA GLY A 233 -8.96 0.06 7.85
C GLY A 233 -7.79 0.97 8.21
N HIS A 234 -6.62 0.41 8.22
CA HIS A 234 -5.32 1.07 8.40
C HIS A 234 -4.59 1.21 7.06
N PHE A 235 -3.43 1.88 7.06
CA PHE A 235 -2.55 1.90 5.89
C PHE A 235 -1.41 0.90 6.07
N GLU A 236 -1.06 0.19 5.01
CA GLU A 236 0.18 -0.57 4.93
C GLU A 236 1.16 0.15 4.00
N LEU A 237 2.30 0.53 4.55
CA LEU A 237 3.35 1.25 3.82
C LEU A 237 4.44 0.25 3.46
N GLU A 238 4.32 -0.36 2.31
CA GLU A 238 5.31 -1.27 1.77
C GLU A 238 6.60 -0.51 1.48
N SER A 239 7.72 -1.05 1.95
CA SER A 239 9.05 -0.48 1.73
C SER A 239 10.11 -1.56 1.81
N LEU A 240 10.85 -1.73 0.72
CA LEU A 240 11.92 -2.72 0.59
C LEU A 240 13.30 -2.01 0.50
N PRO A 241 13.83 -1.50 1.61
CA PRO A 241 14.99 -0.61 1.59
C PRO A 241 16.24 -1.28 0.98
N THR A 242 16.46 -2.55 1.27
CA THR A 242 17.57 -3.34 0.69
C THR A 242 17.28 -3.85 -0.72
N GLY A 243 16.03 -3.75 -1.18
CA GLY A 243 15.58 -4.07 -2.53
C GLY A 243 15.66 -2.91 -3.54
N GLY A 244 16.43 -1.87 -3.23
CA GLY A 244 16.63 -0.73 -4.12
C GLY A 244 15.72 0.47 -3.87
N TRP A 245 14.79 0.39 -2.91
CA TRP A 245 13.92 1.52 -2.56
C TRP A 245 14.60 2.55 -1.64
N GLY A 246 15.66 2.13 -0.92
CA GLY A 246 16.42 2.98 -0.01
C GLY A 246 15.77 3.15 1.37
N TYR A 247 16.60 3.49 2.35
CA TYR A 247 16.16 3.68 3.75
C TYR A 247 15.43 5.01 4.01
N ASP A 248 15.37 5.89 3.04
CA ASP A 248 14.62 7.15 3.07
C ASP A 248 13.17 7.00 2.56
N HIS A 249 12.83 5.90 1.91
CA HIS A 249 11.49 5.63 1.37
C HIS A 249 10.43 5.52 2.47
N PHE A 250 10.61 4.63 3.45
CA PHE A 250 9.64 4.42 4.52
C PHE A 250 9.42 5.66 5.39
N PRO A 251 10.46 6.36 5.91
CA PRO A 251 10.25 7.56 6.72
C PRO A 251 9.48 8.67 5.98
N ARG A 252 9.68 8.81 4.66
CA ARG A 252 8.92 9.74 3.82
C ARG A 252 7.44 9.37 3.79
N ALA A 253 7.10 8.12 3.51
CA ALA A 253 5.73 7.63 3.49
C ALA A 253 5.06 7.78 4.88
N ALA A 254 5.78 7.42 5.94
CA ALA A 254 5.31 7.54 7.33
C ALA A 254 5.08 9.00 7.74
N ALA A 255 5.94 9.92 7.30
CA ALA A 255 5.78 11.36 7.58
C ALA A 255 4.49 11.95 7.00
N TYR A 256 3.95 11.37 5.95
CA TYR A 256 2.62 11.72 5.43
C TYR A 256 1.52 10.90 6.11
N ALA A 257 1.64 9.59 6.20
CA ALA A 257 0.59 8.70 6.71
C ALA A 257 0.08 9.11 8.10
N ARG A 258 0.98 9.50 9.01
CA ARG A 258 0.61 9.92 10.37
C ARG A 258 -0.20 11.22 10.42
N THR A 259 -0.16 12.06 9.37
CA THR A 259 -0.99 13.28 9.28
C THR A 259 -2.45 12.97 8.96
N LEU A 260 -2.74 11.76 8.51
CA LEU A 260 -4.08 11.33 8.09
C LEU A 260 -4.94 10.81 9.25
N GLY A 261 -4.38 10.69 10.47
CA GLY A 261 -5.13 10.33 11.68
C GLY A 261 -5.65 8.89 11.71
N ARG A 262 -5.01 7.97 10.99
CA ARG A 262 -5.28 6.54 11.03
C ARG A 262 -4.04 5.76 11.44
N ASP A 263 -4.25 4.57 12.00
CA ASP A 263 -3.19 3.62 12.24
C ASP A 263 -2.52 3.20 10.92
N PHE A 264 -1.24 2.91 10.96
CA PHE A 264 -0.50 2.42 9.81
C PHE A 264 0.63 1.47 10.21
N LEU A 265 0.98 0.59 9.28
CA LEU A 265 2.06 -0.38 9.39
C LEU A 265 3.21 0.03 8.46
N GLY A 266 4.44 -0.18 8.92
CA GLY A 266 5.61 -0.22 8.04
C GLY A 266 5.87 -1.66 7.66
N MET A 267 5.73 -1.98 6.36
CA MET A 267 5.96 -3.32 5.83
C MET A 267 7.36 -3.39 5.22
N THR A 268 8.16 -4.33 5.70
CA THR A 268 9.46 -4.72 5.12
C THR A 268 9.49 -6.22 4.88
N GLY A 269 10.55 -6.77 4.28
CA GLY A 269 10.69 -8.21 4.06
C GLY A 269 11.79 -8.85 4.90
N LYS A 270 11.65 -10.14 5.22
CA LYS A 270 12.73 -10.96 5.81
C LYS A 270 13.85 -11.24 4.80
N PHE A 271 13.53 -11.16 3.51
CA PHE A 271 14.43 -11.37 2.38
C PHE A 271 15.34 -10.15 2.15
N HIS A 272 16.43 -10.37 1.41
CA HIS A 272 17.45 -9.34 1.21
C HIS A 272 17.04 -8.30 0.16
N THR A 273 16.42 -8.71 -0.96
CA THR A 273 16.12 -7.81 -2.09
C THR A 273 14.62 -7.55 -2.28
N THR A 274 13.90 -8.47 -2.90
CA THR A 274 12.51 -8.31 -3.30
C THR A 274 11.68 -9.56 -2.99
N TRP A 275 10.36 -9.47 -3.13
CA TRP A 275 9.42 -10.59 -2.94
C TRP A 275 9.75 -11.85 -3.76
N GLY A 276 10.44 -11.71 -4.89
CA GLY A 276 10.90 -12.85 -5.69
C GLY A 276 12.12 -13.59 -5.14
N GLU A 277 12.78 -13.08 -4.11
CA GLU A 277 13.95 -13.71 -3.48
C GLU A 277 13.52 -14.74 -2.45
N PHE A 278 13.20 -15.94 -2.92
CA PHE A 278 12.84 -17.07 -2.08
C PHE A 278 14.05 -17.62 -1.34
N GLY A 279 13.95 -17.79 -0.02
CA GLY A 279 15.02 -18.36 0.82
C GLY A 279 16.13 -17.38 1.23
N GLY A 280 16.11 -16.13 0.75
CA GLY A 280 17.04 -15.10 1.19
C GLY A 280 16.73 -14.59 2.60
N PHE A 281 17.81 -14.25 3.34
CA PHE A 281 17.71 -13.66 4.69
C PHE A 281 18.35 -12.29 4.73
N LYS A 282 17.63 -11.34 5.25
CA LYS A 282 18.18 -10.03 5.61
C LYS A 282 19.12 -10.17 6.82
N HIS A 283 20.14 -9.30 6.89
CA HIS A 283 20.99 -9.26 8.07
C HIS A 283 20.13 -8.98 9.33
N PRO A 284 20.28 -9.71 10.45
CA PRO A 284 19.42 -9.57 11.63
C PRO A 284 19.32 -8.13 12.15
N ASN A 285 20.43 -7.38 12.15
CA ASN A 285 20.41 -5.99 12.60
C ASN A 285 19.69 -5.05 11.62
N ALA A 286 19.61 -5.37 10.33
CA ALA A 286 18.80 -4.61 9.38
C ALA A 286 17.31 -4.73 9.71
N LEU A 287 16.83 -5.95 9.97
CA LEU A 287 15.44 -6.19 10.34
C LEU A 287 15.08 -5.53 11.68
N ARG A 288 15.97 -5.63 12.69
CA ARG A 288 15.80 -4.93 13.98
C ARG A 288 15.75 -3.41 13.81
N TYR A 289 16.62 -2.86 12.95
CA TYR A 289 16.62 -1.43 12.64
C TYR A 289 15.31 -1.01 11.97
N GLU A 290 14.84 -1.74 10.98
CA GLU A 290 13.62 -1.41 10.23
C GLU A 290 12.37 -1.48 11.13
N ALA A 291 12.28 -2.48 12.00
CA ALA A 291 11.20 -2.56 12.99
C ALA A 291 11.25 -1.39 14.00
N ALA A 292 12.46 -1.05 14.48
CA ALA A 292 12.63 0.09 15.37
C ALA A 292 12.32 1.42 14.68
N LEU A 293 12.69 1.58 13.40
CA LEU A 293 12.38 2.75 12.58
C LEU A 293 10.86 2.89 12.38
N ALA A 294 10.15 1.79 12.11
CA ALA A 294 8.69 1.80 12.02
C ALA A 294 8.07 2.36 13.29
N ASN A 295 8.46 1.86 14.46
CA ASN A 295 7.97 2.34 15.74
C ASN A 295 8.35 3.81 16.00
N ALA A 296 9.58 4.22 15.67
CA ALA A 296 10.03 5.61 15.82
C ALA A 296 9.24 6.59 14.95
N CYS A 297 8.74 6.14 13.80
CA CYS A 297 7.87 6.92 12.92
C CYS A 297 6.38 6.89 13.32
N GLY A 298 6.01 6.18 14.39
CA GLY A 298 4.63 6.03 14.86
C GLY A 298 3.85 4.89 14.19
N ALA A 299 4.53 4.05 13.41
CA ALA A 299 3.94 2.88 12.77
C ALA A 299 3.97 1.63 13.64
N ARG A 300 3.10 0.67 13.32
CA ARG A 300 3.27 -0.73 13.70
C ARG A 300 4.17 -1.40 12.66
N CYS A 301 4.58 -2.65 12.92
CA CYS A 301 5.48 -3.39 12.05
C CYS A 301 4.74 -4.47 11.29
N SER A 302 5.10 -4.65 10.02
CA SER A 302 4.78 -5.82 9.20
C SER A 302 6.07 -6.36 8.58
N VAL A 303 6.31 -7.66 8.71
CA VAL A 303 7.46 -8.32 8.08
C VAL A 303 6.92 -9.32 7.06
N GLY A 304 7.33 -9.13 5.81
CA GLY A 304 7.03 -10.06 4.73
C GLY A 304 7.86 -11.33 4.84
N ASP A 305 7.17 -12.47 4.84
CA ASP A 305 7.74 -13.79 4.69
C ASP A 305 7.11 -14.49 3.48
N GLN A 306 7.80 -15.47 2.94
CA GLN A 306 7.34 -16.27 1.81
C GLN A 306 7.18 -17.71 2.28
N LEU A 307 5.93 -18.18 2.34
CA LEU A 307 5.63 -19.57 2.72
C LEU A 307 6.15 -20.53 1.65
N HIS A 308 6.81 -21.61 2.07
CA HIS A 308 7.20 -22.66 1.15
C HIS A 308 5.94 -23.29 0.51
N PRO A 309 5.96 -23.65 -0.79
CA PRO A 309 4.78 -24.21 -1.47
C PRO A 309 4.14 -25.42 -0.79
N ASP A 310 4.94 -26.27 -0.15
CA ASP A 310 4.41 -27.43 0.61
C ASP A 310 3.74 -27.06 1.95
N GLY A 311 3.80 -25.80 2.37
CA GLY A 311 3.16 -25.28 3.57
C GLY A 311 3.98 -25.44 4.86
N GLU A 312 5.21 -25.93 4.80
CA GLU A 312 6.09 -26.03 5.98
C GLU A 312 6.71 -24.67 6.30
N PHE A 313 6.66 -24.27 7.57
CA PHE A 313 7.25 -23.03 8.07
C PHE A 313 8.73 -23.24 8.46
N ASP A 314 9.58 -22.37 7.98
CA ASP A 314 10.99 -22.35 8.37
C ASP A 314 11.19 -21.63 9.70
N LEU A 315 11.49 -22.37 10.76
CA LEU A 315 11.74 -21.83 12.09
C LEU A 315 12.97 -20.92 12.15
N ALA A 316 13.93 -21.04 11.23
CA ALA A 316 15.06 -20.11 11.18
C ALA A 316 14.61 -18.71 10.78
N THR A 317 13.68 -18.58 9.84
CA THR A 317 12.99 -17.34 9.48
C THR A 317 12.30 -16.72 10.70
N TYR A 318 11.50 -17.52 11.41
CA TYR A 318 10.72 -16.99 12.54
C TYR A 318 11.59 -16.68 13.78
N ASN A 319 12.72 -17.33 13.97
CA ASN A 319 13.72 -16.93 14.98
C ASN A 319 14.38 -15.59 14.61
N LEU A 320 14.66 -15.35 13.31
CA LEU A 320 15.18 -14.07 12.83
C LEU A 320 14.18 -12.93 13.08
N ILE A 321 12.92 -13.12 12.70
CA ILE A 321 11.84 -12.16 12.92
C ILE A 321 11.61 -11.94 14.42
N GLY A 322 11.58 -13.01 15.20
CA GLY A 322 11.36 -12.99 16.64
C GLY A 322 12.40 -12.18 17.40
N ALA A 323 13.66 -12.19 16.94
CA ALA A 323 14.69 -11.34 17.54
C ALA A 323 14.37 -9.83 17.41
N ALA A 324 13.76 -9.40 16.30
CA ALA A 324 13.30 -8.03 16.12
C ALA A 324 11.97 -7.77 16.85
N TYR A 325 11.04 -8.69 16.77
CA TYR A 325 9.70 -8.52 17.35
C TYR A 325 9.66 -8.63 18.87
N ALA A 326 10.56 -9.37 19.51
CA ALA A 326 10.71 -9.33 20.97
C ALA A 326 11.09 -7.93 21.47
N GLU A 327 11.90 -7.18 20.71
CA GLU A 327 12.22 -5.80 21.05
C GLU A 327 11.03 -4.86 20.84
N VAL A 328 10.21 -5.09 19.80
CA VAL A 328 8.96 -4.34 19.59
C VAL A 328 7.99 -4.62 20.73
N GLU A 329 7.77 -5.89 21.08
CA GLU A 329 6.90 -6.31 22.19
C GLU A 329 7.28 -5.63 23.51
N ALA A 330 8.56 -5.59 23.82
CA ALA A 330 9.05 -4.92 25.02
C ALA A 330 8.78 -3.40 25.03
N ARG A 331 8.60 -2.78 23.85
CA ARG A 331 8.33 -1.33 23.70
C ARG A 331 6.85 -0.99 23.61
N GLU A 332 5.96 -1.92 23.28
CA GLU A 332 4.52 -1.68 23.08
C GLU A 332 3.86 -0.85 24.20
N PRO A 333 4.17 -1.05 25.50
CA PRO A 333 3.56 -0.24 26.57
C PRO A 333 3.82 1.26 26.45
N TRP A 334 4.92 1.67 25.82
CA TRP A 334 5.28 3.09 25.61
C TRP A 334 4.87 3.61 24.23
N LEU A 335 4.63 2.73 23.27
CA LEU A 335 4.19 3.10 21.92
C LEU A 335 2.68 3.34 21.86
N THR A 336 1.92 2.57 22.64
CA THR A 336 0.45 2.65 22.64
C THR A 336 -0.02 4.01 23.15
N GLY A 337 -0.78 4.72 22.30
CA GLY A 337 -1.30 6.06 22.60
C GLY A 337 -0.27 7.19 22.48
N SER A 338 0.96 6.89 22.05
CA SER A 338 1.96 7.91 21.73
C SER A 338 1.63 8.59 20.41
N ALA A 339 2.03 9.85 20.27
CA ALA A 339 1.95 10.61 19.03
C ALA A 339 3.29 11.31 18.78
N LEU A 340 3.76 11.27 17.53
CA LEU A 340 4.95 11.99 17.12
C LEU A 340 4.61 13.48 16.98
N THR A 341 5.46 14.34 17.54
CA THR A 341 5.34 15.80 17.42
C THR A 341 6.33 16.30 16.39
N ALA A 342 5.84 17.08 15.42
CA ALA A 342 6.66 17.70 14.38
C ALA A 342 6.49 19.22 14.41
N ASP A 343 7.62 19.94 14.34
CA ASP A 343 7.65 21.42 14.24
C ASP A 343 7.67 21.92 12.79
N ILE A 344 8.03 21.07 11.86
CA ILE A 344 8.25 21.38 10.44
C ILE A 344 7.21 20.67 9.58
N GLY A 345 6.57 21.41 8.68
CA GLY A 345 5.72 20.87 7.63
C GLY A 345 6.41 20.96 6.27
N LEU A 346 6.63 19.84 5.60
CA LEU A 346 7.15 19.76 4.23
C LEU A 346 5.97 19.62 3.26
N LEU A 347 5.77 20.63 2.40
CA LEU A 347 4.76 20.58 1.35
C LEU A 347 5.27 19.68 0.22
N SER A 348 4.70 18.49 0.05
CA SER A 348 5.13 17.57 -1.01
C SER A 348 4.53 17.97 -2.35
N ALA A 349 5.37 18.22 -3.36
CA ALA A 349 4.92 18.50 -4.73
C ALA A 349 4.02 17.37 -5.27
N GLU A 350 4.26 16.11 -4.89
CA GLU A 350 3.45 14.97 -5.27
C GLU A 350 2.02 15.06 -4.71
N ASN A 351 1.85 15.43 -3.43
CA ASN A 351 0.54 15.61 -2.82
C ASN A 351 -0.22 16.81 -3.37
N PHE A 352 0.49 17.81 -3.84
CA PHE A 352 -0.10 19.04 -4.38
C PHE A 352 -0.32 19.03 -5.91
N ARG A 353 0.09 17.97 -6.61
CA ARG A 353 0.03 17.92 -8.09
C ARG A 353 -1.37 18.16 -8.68
N ARG A 354 -2.45 17.89 -7.93
CA ARG A 354 -3.82 18.14 -8.39
C ARG A 354 -4.18 19.61 -8.46
N ILE A 355 -3.67 20.42 -7.54
CA ILE A 355 -3.92 21.88 -7.49
C ILE A 355 -2.74 22.69 -8.02
N CYS A 356 -1.57 22.08 -8.14
CA CYS A 356 -0.36 22.63 -8.73
C CYS A 356 0.10 21.74 -9.88
N PRO A 357 -0.52 21.79 -11.08
CA PRO A 357 -0.21 20.88 -12.19
C PRO A 357 1.27 20.86 -12.61
N ASN A 358 1.97 21.98 -12.38
CA ASN A 358 3.40 22.13 -12.69
C ASN A 358 4.31 21.80 -11.50
N ALA A 359 3.76 21.29 -10.38
CA ALA A 359 4.56 20.96 -9.19
C ALA A 359 5.57 19.85 -9.47
N LEU A 360 5.25 18.94 -10.39
CA LEU A 360 6.11 17.83 -10.80
C LEU A 360 6.29 17.86 -12.33
N PRO A 361 7.07 18.77 -12.89
CA PRO A 361 7.37 18.76 -14.31
C PRO A 361 8.03 17.41 -14.66
N ASP A 362 7.52 16.75 -15.67
CA ASP A 362 8.00 15.45 -16.17
C ASP A 362 7.98 14.30 -15.12
N GLY A 363 7.17 14.43 -14.06
CA GLY A 363 7.09 13.42 -12.99
C GLY A 363 8.34 13.36 -12.09
N ASN A 364 9.20 14.36 -12.13
CA ASN A 364 10.45 14.39 -11.37
C ASN A 364 10.21 14.63 -9.86
N LEU A 365 10.36 13.59 -9.05
CA LEU A 365 10.26 13.63 -7.58
C LEU A 365 11.53 14.12 -6.86
N ASN A 366 12.62 14.39 -7.55
CA ASN A 366 13.91 14.72 -6.92
C ASN A 366 13.85 15.89 -5.90
N PRO A 367 13.08 16.96 -6.11
CA PRO A 367 12.95 18.02 -5.09
C PRO A 367 12.34 17.55 -3.78
N ASP A 368 11.27 16.73 -3.84
CA ASP A 368 10.64 16.15 -2.66
C ASP A 368 11.58 15.16 -1.96
N LEU A 369 12.26 14.30 -2.72
CA LEU A 369 13.21 13.33 -2.19
C LEU A 369 14.43 14.04 -1.56
N GLY A 370 14.94 15.09 -2.20
CA GLY A 370 16.04 15.87 -1.67
C GLY A 370 15.68 16.60 -0.37
N ALA A 371 14.50 17.23 -0.33
CA ALA A 371 14.00 17.88 0.89
C ALA A 371 13.79 16.87 2.02
N ASN A 372 13.19 15.71 1.72
CA ASN A 372 13.03 14.63 2.69
C ASN A 372 14.38 14.15 3.25
N ARG A 373 15.39 13.97 2.38
CA ARG A 373 16.73 13.53 2.80
C ARG A 373 17.42 14.55 3.71
N ILE A 374 17.29 15.84 3.41
CA ILE A 374 17.81 16.93 4.27
C ILE A 374 17.16 16.84 5.67
N MET A 375 15.86 16.60 5.76
CA MET A 375 15.17 16.45 7.04
C MET A 375 15.69 15.23 7.82
N LEU A 376 15.84 14.09 7.17
CA LEU A 376 16.34 12.86 7.78
C LEU A 376 17.78 12.98 8.25
N GLU A 377 18.70 13.45 7.39
CA GLU A 377 20.11 13.59 7.71
C GLU A 377 20.36 14.68 8.77
N GLY A 378 19.50 15.71 8.81
CA GLY A 378 19.54 16.75 9.83
C GLY A 378 18.85 16.36 11.15
N HIS A 379 18.26 15.18 11.25
CA HIS A 379 17.50 14.70 12.41
C HIS A 379 16.35 15.63 12.82
N TYR A 380 15.69 16.28 11.86
CA TYR A 380 14.55 17.17 12.13
C TYR A 380 13.26 16.36 12.29
N LEU A 381 12.38 16.84 13.19
CA LEU A 381 11.03 16.32 13.33
C LEU A 381 10.11 17.06 12.36
N TYR A 382 9.60 16.36 11.36
CA TYR A 382 8.80 16.94 10.29
C TYR A 382 7.67 16.02 9.88
N ASP A 383 6.60 16.62 9.35
CA ASP A 383 5.52 15.93 8.65
C ASP A 383 5.53 16.33 7.17
N ILE A 384 5.03 15.43 6.32
CA ILE A 384 4.74 15.73 4.92
C ILE A 384 3.26 16.10 4.80
N LEU A 385 2.98 17.20 4.12
CA LEU A 385 1.67 17.81 4.10
C LEU A 385 1.02 17.71 2.72
N ASP A 386 -0.30 17.70 2.73
CA ASP A 386 -1.18 17.86 1.59
C ASP A 386 -1.92 19.22 1.66
N PRO A 387 -2.71 19.60 0.64
CA PRO A 387 -3.46 20.87 0.64
C PRO A 387 -4.44 21.02 1.80
N GLU A 388 -4.97 19.91 2.32
CA GLU A 388 -5.99 19.91 3.38
C GLU A 388 -5.42 19.97 4.79
N ALA A 389 -4.09 19.78 4.95
CA ALA A 389 -3.41 19.81 6.24
C ALA A 389 -3.56 21.15 6.93
N ASP A 390 -3.66 21.15 8.27
CA ASP A 390 -3.65 22.37 9.07
C ASP A 390 -2.23 22.92 9.21
N PHE A 391 -1.90 23.97 8.45
CA PHE A 391 -0.58 24.61 8.45
C PHE A 391 -0.25 25.30 9.78
N GLY A 392 -1.26 25.73 10.54
CA GLY A 392 -1.08 26.40 11.82
C GLY A 392 -0.42 25.58 12.92
N LYS A 393 -0.37 24.24 12.74
CA LYS A 393 0.31 23.33 13.66
C LYS A 393 1.84 23.41 13.60
N TYR A 394 2.41 23.96 12.52
CA TYR A 394 3.84 23.94 12.26
C TYR A 394 4.47 25.32 12.44
N ARG A 395 5.67 25.36 12.97
CA ARG A 395 6.44 26.59 13.15
C ARG A 395 7.14 27.03 11.87
N LEU A 396 7.44 26.08 10.99
CA LEU A 396 8.10 26.27 9.72
C LEU A 396 7.42 25.41 8.66
N LEU A 397 7.12 26.00 7.51
CA LEU A 397 6.76 25.26 6.31
C LEU A 397 7.93 25.31 5.32
N ILE A 398 8.15 24.19 4.62
CA ILE A 398 9.17 24.07 3.57
C ILE A 398 8.47 23.83 2.24
N LEU A 399 8.81 24.62 1.24
CA LEU A 399 8.37 24.50 -0.14
C LEU A 399 9.52 23.90 -0.97
N PRO A 400 9.35 22.69 -1.55
CA PRO A 400 10.35 22.11 -2.46
C PRO A 400 10.59 22.97 -3.71
N ASP A 401 11.76 22.85 -4.30
CA ASP A 401 12.30 23.74 -5.33
C ASP A 401 11.45 23.94 -6.59
N THR A 402 10.64 22.96 -6.96
CA THR A 402 9.85 22.99 -8.21
C THR A 402 8.38 23.36 -8.01
N MET A 403 7.92 23.48 -6.77
CA MET A 403 6.52 23.69 -6.46
C MET A 403 6.11 25.15 -6.68
N GLU A 404 5.43 25.45 -7.77
CA GLU A 404 4.80 26.76 -7.99
C GLU A 404 3.47 26.86 -7.24
N ILE A 405 3.28 27.96 -6.50
CA ILE A 405 2.04 28.23 -5.77
C ILE A 405 1.10 29.03 -6.70
N PRO A 406 0.00 28.44 -7.16
CA PRO A 406 -0.99 29.13 -7.98
C PRO A 406 -1.72 30.20 -7.15
N GLU A 407 -2.35 31.16 -7.84
CA GLU A 407 -3.32 32.06 -7.21
C GLU A 407 -4.54 31.25 -6.76
N GLY A 408 -5.17 31.66 -5.66
CA GLY A 408 -6.34 31.01 -5.10
C GLY A 408 -6.11 30.43 -3.71
N GLU A 409 -6.89 29.42 -3.35
CA GLU A 409 -7.05 28.90 -1.99
C GLU A 409 -5.71 28.53 -1.30
N LEU A 410 -4.81 27.85 -1.99
CA LEU A 410 -3.50 27.49 -1.40
C LEU A 410 -2.68 28.72 -1.04
N ARG A 411 -2.63 29.72 -1.94
CA ARG A 411 -1.92 30.99 -1.70
C ARG A 411 -2.53 31.74 -0.53
N ASP A 412 -3.87 31.79 -0.46
CA ASP A 412 -4.59 32.46 0.63
C ASP A 412 -4.31 31.77 1.97
N LYS A 413 -4.27 30.45 1.98
CA LYS A 413 -3.92 29.64 3.15
C LYS A 413 -2.48 29.89 3.62
N LEU A 414 -1.52 29.99 2.70
CA LEU A 414 -0.14 30.34 3.02
C LEU A 414 -0.02 31.79 3.51
N ASN A 415 -0.75 32.74 2.93
CA ASN A 415 -0.80 34.13 3.39
C ASN A 415 -1.35 34.21 4.82
N ALA A 416 -2.42 33.51 5.13
CA ALA A 416 -2.98 33.44 6.47
C ALA A 416 -1.99 32.84 7.48
N TYR A 417 -1.29 31.78 7.10
CA TYR A 417 -0.23 31.17 7.91
C TYR A 417 0.91 32.15 8.22
N LEU A 418 1.39 32.88 7.22
CA LEU A 418 2.45 33.91 7.39
C LEU A 418 1.97 35.05 8.25
N ALA A 419 0.74 35.56 8.02
CA ALA A 419 0.13 36.62 8.83
C ALA A 419 -0.06 36.19 10.30
N GLY A 420 -0.25 34.92 10.56
CA GLY A 420 -0.29 34.32 11.88
C GLY A 420 1.07 34.13 12.56
N GLY A 421 2.16 34.56 11.92
CA GLY A 421 3.55 34.45 12.44
C GLY A 421 4.28 33.16 12.07
N GLY A 422 3.70 32.34 11.20
CA GLY A 422 4.37 31.18 10.61
C GLY A 422 5.57 31.58 9.74
N LYS A 423 6.47 30.65 9.50
CA LYS A 423 7.69 30.86 8.70
C LYS A 423 7.69 29.95 7.49
N LEU A 424 8.19 30.46 6.36
CA LEU A 424 8.26 29.72 5.10
C LEU A 424 9.71 29.68 4.60
N LEU A 425 10.23 28.47 4.38
CA LEU A 425 11.50 28.23 3.70
C LEU A 425 11.21 27.81 2.26
N ILE A 426 11.85 28.47 1.30
CA ILE A 426 11.60 28.28 -0.12
C ILE A 426 12.91 28.05 -0.83
N GLY A 427 12.96 27.05 -1.71
CA GLY A 427 14.14 26.74 -2.49
C GLY A 427 14.45 27.82 -3.55
N ALA A 428 15.69 27.85 -4.00
CA ALA A 428 16.21 28.88 -4.89
C ALA A 428 15.52 28.95 -6.28
N CYS A 429 14.92 27.88 -6.75
CA CYS A 429 14.21 27.87 -8.04
C CYS A 429 12.97 28.76 -8.05
N HIS A 430 12.33 28.97 -6.92
CA HIS A 430 11.19 29.89 -6.79
C HIS A 430 11.56 31.34 -6.99
N LEU A 431 12.79 31.73 -6.65
CA LEU A 431 13.28 33.08 -6.79
C LEU A 431 13.54 33.49 -8.25
N ARG A 432 13.59 32.55 -9.18
CA ARG A 432 13.75 32.79 -10.62
C ARG A 432 12.45 33.13 -11.34
N ASN A 433 11.30 32.79 -10.74
CA ASN A 433 9.99 33.14 -11.29
C ASN A 433 9.56 34.52 -10.81
N SER A 434 9.52 35.52 -11.73
CA SER A 434 9.24 36.91 -11.41
C SER A 434 7.87 37.17 -10.74
N LYS A 435 6.87 36.34 -11.00
CA LYS A 435 5.54 36.45 -10.36
C LYS A 435 5.57 35.94 -8.92
N GLN A 436 6.26 34.83 -8.68
CA GLN A 436 6.38 34.23 -7.36
C GLN A 436 7.31 35.04 -6.45
N CYS A 437 8.39 35.57 -7.00
CA CYS A 437 9.29 36.49 -6.31
C CYS A 437 8.57 37.74 -5.82
N ARG A 438 7.66 38.35 -6.62
CA ARG A 438 6.87 39.52 -6.20
C ARG A 438 5.89 39.20 -5.05
N TRP A 439 5.29 38.02 -5.04
CA TRP A 439 4.44 37.59 -3.94
C TRP A 439 5.25 37.45 -2.66
N LEU A 440 6.42 36.82 -2.72
CA LEU A 440 7.31 36.60 -1.57
C LEU A 440 7.87 37.92 -1.01
N CYS A 441 8.32 38.86 -1.88
CA CYS A 441 8.84 40.15 -1.46
C CYS A 441 7.78 41.09 -0.85
N GLY A 442 6.50 40.83 -1.06
CA GLY A 442 5.41 41.55 -0.42
C GLY A 442 5.14 41.17 1.04
N HIS A 443 5.84 40.17 1.58
CA HIS A 443 5.67 39.62 2.93
C HIS A 443 6.96 39.72 3.79
N VAL A 444 8.02 40.43 3.32
CA VAL A 444 9.27 40.67 4.06
C VAL A 444 9.26 42.06 4.71
#